data_c2d1a6180d8541909f4924deb99c8f74
#
_entry.id   c2d1a6180d8541909f4924deb99c8f74
#
_cell.length_a   1.000
_cell.length_b   1.000
_cell.length_c   1.000
_cell.angle_alpha   90.00
_cell.angle_beta   90.00
_cell.angle_gamma   90.00
#
_symmetry.space_group_name_H-M   'P 1'
#
loop_
_entity.id
_entity.type
_entity.pdbx_description
1 polymer ?
#
loop_
_entity_poly.entity_id
_entity_poly.type
_entity_poly.pdbx_seq_one_letter_code
_entity_poly.pdbx_strand_id
1 'polypeptide(L)'
;IIVTIIAIMAHTLSMTARPYCDVRKFSIVDGLAANTISDMKQAPDRLMWFGTWNGLSYYDGYSFYTFRDVPGGEDVLSSNRIIAIYPTARNNVWCVTSDRKIYLYSTHYCRFRNTEKSINEQFGINLKVDQLYPIKNGSTWITTKDGNYIIRAILSQEEEVSRELIKVGEHGLRSGKVWYIWGDQKGREWIFTEKGTTIYNHHFSTPLPFKWVREVGGNIFLATPDGKLAAFDEREKLIMIPMPKGDTRINQLNNTGYQPVN
;
A
#
# COMPACT_ATOMS: atom_id res chain seq x y z
N ILE A 1 -6.74 3.67 62.80
CA ILE A 1 -7.14 4.99 62.20
C ILE A 1 -6.26 5.33 61.03
N ILE A 2 -4.92 5.34 61.12
CA ILE A 2 -3.97 5.68 60.01
C ILE A 2 -4.12 4.71 58.84
N VAL A 3 -4.21 3.42 59.09
CA VAL A 3 -4.38 2.39 58.03
C VAL A 3 -5.73 2.55 57.30
N THR A 4 -6.78 2.96 58.00
CA THR A 4 -8.11 3.20 57.42
C THR A 4 -8.13 4.44 56.53
N ILE A 5 -7.38 5.48 56.90
CA ILE A 5 -7.24 6.70 56.09
C ILE A 5 -6.44 6.43 54.79
N ILE A 6 -5.39 5.62 54.88
CA ILE A 6 -4.58 5.21 53.70
C ILE A 6 -5.41 4.35 52.75
N ALA A 7 -6.24 3.44 53.25
CA ALA A 7 -7.16 2.60 52.44
C ALA A 7 -8.22 3.47 51.72
N ILE A 8 -8.75 4.50 52.38
CA ILE A 8 -9.73 5.42 51.77
C ILE A 8 -9.05 6.28 50.70
N MET A 9 -7.83 6.77 50.93
CA MET A 9 -7.06 7.51 49.90
C MET A 9 -6.71 6.64 48.71
N ALA A 10 -6.38 5.36 48.87
CA ALA A 10 -6.09 4.46 47.77
C ALA A 10 -7.30 4.21 46.85
N HIS A 11 -8.53 4.25 47.39
CA HIS A 11 -9.75 4.05 46.62
C HIS A 11 -10.19 5.28 45.82
N THR A 12 -9.71 6.50 46.13
CA THR A 12 -10.04 7.73 45.40
C THR A 12 -9.16 7.99 44.21
N LEU A 13 -8.07 7.23 44.03
CA LEU A 13 -7.14 7.38 42.90
C LEU A 13 -7.50 6.59 41.63
N SER A 14 -8.62 5.86 41.66
CA SER A 14 -9.16 5.25 40.43
C SER A 14 -9.93 6.27 39.61
N MET A 15 -9.26 7.35 39.20
CA MET A 15 -9.77 8.24 38.16
C MET A 15 -9.69 7.47 36.83
N THR A 16 -10.79 6.83 36.45
CA THR A 16 -10.98 6.39 35.07
C THR A 16 -11.15 7.64 34.20
N ALA A 17 -10.03 8.15 33.67
CA ALA A 17 -10.09 9.13 32.62
C ALA A 17 -10.81 8.50 31.43
N ARG A 18 -12.06 8.84 31.22
CA ARG A 18 -12.75 8.49 29.97
C ARG A 18 -12.04 9.29 28.86
N PRO A 19 -11.52 8.64 27.82
CA PRO A 19 -10.96 9.38 26.72
C PRO A 19 -12.06 10.29 26.14
N TYR A 20 -11.85 11.60 26.23
CA TYR A 20 -12.70 12.57 25.55
C TYR A 20 -12.40 12.46 24.05
N CYS A 21 -13.38 12.00 23.31
CA CYS A 21 -13.28 11.94 21.84
C CYS A 21 -14.07 13.11 21.27
N ASP A 22 -13.36 14.09 20.71
CA ASP A 22 -13.99 15.15 19.94
C ASP A 22 -14.22 14.64 18.51
N VAL A 23 -15.49 14.58 18.09
CA VAL A 23 -15.89 14.12 16.77
C VAL A 23 -16.19 15.32 15.88
N ARG A 24 -15.36 15.54 14.87
CA ARG A 24 -15.61 16.52 13.82
C ARG A 24 -16.20 15.86 12.58
N LYS A 25 -17.26 16.44 12.05
CA LYS A 25 -17.88 16.00 10.80
C LYS A 25 -17.51 16.97 9.69
N PHE A 26 -16.95 16.45 8.62
CA PHE A 26 -16.60 17.20 7.42
C PHE A 26 -17.50 16.82 6.25
N SER A 27 -17.73 17.77 5.35
CA SER A 27 -18.59 17.63 4.18
C SER A 27 -18.11 18.52 3.03
N ILE A 28 -18.86 18.54 1.94
CA ILE A 28 -18.60 19.44 0.81
C ILE A 28 -18.64 20.92 1.21
N VAL A 29 -19.36 21.27 2.28
CA VAL A 29 -19.42 22.67 2.79
C VAL A 29 -18.07 23.08 3.37
N ASP A 30 -17.29 22.12 3.88
CA ASP A 30 -15.96 22.33 4.43
C ASP A 30 -14.86 22.29 3.37
N GLY A 31 -15.21 22.06 2.08
CA GLY A 31 -14.29 22.02 0.94
C GLY A 31 -13.92 20.62 0.41
N LEU A 32 -14.50 19.56 1.00
CA LEU A 32 -14.30 18.20 0.48
C LEU A 32 -14.91 18.07 -0.92
N ALA A 33 -14.26 17.32 -1.82
CA ALA A 33 -14.71 17.18 -3.22
C ALA A 33 -16.10 16.56 -3.35
N ALA A 34 -16.42 15.56 -2.53
CA ALA A 34 -17.74 14.95 -2.42
C ALA A 34 -17.91 14.29 -1.06
N ASN A 35 -19.17 14.15 -0.60
CA ASN A 35 -19.47 13.44 0.65
C ASN A 35 -19.27 11.93 0.56
N THR A 36 -19.20 11.38 -0.65
CA THR A 36 -18.93 9.95 -0.86
C THR A 36 -17.43 9.75 -1.04
N ILE A 37 -16.80 9.22 0.02
CA ILE A 37 -15.39 8.86 0.04
C ILE A 37 -15.27 7.39 -0.36
N SER A 38 -14.40 7.11 -1.33
CA SER A 38 -14.09 5.76 -1.79
C SER A 38 -12.83 5.18 -1.15
N ASP A 39 -11.86 6.05 -0.86
CA ASP A 39 -10.60 5.66 -0.20
C ASP A 39 -10.03 6.85 0.59
N MET A 40 -9.30 6.54 1.66
CA MET A 40 -8.66 7.53 2.52
C MET A 40 -7.29 7.02 2.97
N LYS A 41 -6.25 7.83 2.81
CA LYS A 41 -4.87 7.49 3.18
C LYS A 41 -4.14 8.70 3.75
N GLN A 42 -3.28 8.45 4.74
CA GLN A 42 -2.32 9.44 5.20
C GLN A 42 -1.02 9.30 4.41
N ALA A 43 -0.52 10.41 3.87
CA ALA A 43 0.77 10.47 3.21
C ALA A 43 1.92 10.70 4.21
N PRO A 44 3.20 10.47 3.83
CA PRO A 44 4.35 10.67 4.70
C PRO A 44 4.52 12.10 5.22
N ASP A 45 4.05 13.11 4.48
CA ASP A 45 3.98 14.53 4.88
C ASP A 45 2.84 14.84 5.86
N ARG A 46 2.11 13.80 6.31
CA ARG A 46 0.95 13.83 7.21
C ARG A 46 -0.33 14.41 6.62
N LEU A 47 -0.36 14.79 5.36
CA LEU A 47 -1.60 15.15 4.69
C LEU A 47 -2.55 13.94 4.63
N MET A 48 -3.82 14.19 4.92
CA MET A 48 -4.87 13.18 4.76
C MET A 48 -5.48 13.30 3.37
N TRP A 49 -5.30 12.28 2.55
CA TRP A 49 -5.82 12.23 1.19
C TRP A 49 -7.14 11.47 1.12
N PHE A 50 -8.04 11.96 0.29
CA PHE A 50 -9.39 11.42 0.09
C PHE A 50 -9.65 11.25 -1.40
N GLY A 51 -9.84 10.01 -1.82
CA GLY A 51 -10.44 9.68 -3.12
C GLY A 51 -11.95 9.77 -2.98
N THR A 52 -12.58 10.56 -3.84
CA THR A 52 -14.03 10.77 -3.77
C THR A 52 -14.70 10.48 -5.12
N TRP A 53 -16.02 10.49 -5.14
CA TRP A 53 -16.77 10.33 -6.37
C TRP A 53 -16.72 11.56 -7.29
N ASN A 54 -16.14 12.68 -6.83
CA ASN A 54 -16.05 13.92 -7.61
C ASN A 54 -14.70 14.64 -7.44
N GLY A 55 -13.63 13.90 -7.46
CA GLY A 55 -12.26 14.41 -7.41
C GLY A 55 -11.41 13.86 -6.27
N LEU A 56 -10.17 14.32 -6.23
CA LEU A 56 -9.20 14.06 -5.20
C LEU A 56 -9.18 15.25 -4.23
N SER A 57 -9.15 15.00 -2.94
CA SER A 57 -8.95 16.05 -1.94
C SER A 57 -7.83 15.69 -0.99
N TYR A 58 -7.16 16.70 -0.42
CA TYR A 58 -6.40 16.49 0.81
C TYR A 58 -6.80 17.48 1.89
N TYR A 59 -6.55 17.09 3.14
CA TYR A 59 -6.74 17.90 4.34
C TYR A 59 -5.41 18.08 5.05
N ASP A 60 -5.06 19.32 5.33
CA ASP A 60 -3.78 19.71 5.97
C ASP A 60 -3.89 19.87 7.50
N GLY A 61 -5.05 19.59 8.08
CA GLY A 61 -5.38 19.84 9.49
C GLY A 61 -6.26 21.06 9.68
N TYR A 62 -6.37 21.93 8.68
CA TYR A 62 -7.14 23.18 8.73
C TYR A 62 -8.15 23.29 7.60
N SER A 63 -7.76 23.00 6.37
CA SER A 63 -8.56 23.22 5.16
C SER A 63 -8.50 22.03 4.22
N PHE A 64 -9.54 21.89 3.40
CA PHE A 64 -9.56 20.96 2.28
C PHE A 64 -9.10 21.65 0.99
N TYR A 65 -8.26 20.94 0.24
CA TYR A 65 -7.84 21.30 -1.11
C TYR A 65 -8.34 20.24 -2.07
N THR A 66 -9.07 20.66 -3.10
CA THR A 66 -9.76 19.75 -4.00
C THR A 66 -9.26 19.88 -5.43
N PHE A 67 -8.99 18.77 -6.07
CA PHE A 67 -8.54 18.64 -7.45
C PHE A 67 -9.58 17.85 -8.24
N ARG A 68 -10.03 18.45 -9.32
CA ARG A 68 -10.97 17.85 -10.28
C ARG A 68 -10.37 17.95 -11.67
N ASP A 69 -10.96 17.19 -12.56
CA ASP A 69 -10.71 17.34 -13.96
C ASP A 69 -11.14 18.73 -14.46
N VAL A 70 -10.29 19.34 -15.29
CA VAL A 70 -10.63 20.57 -16.01
C VAL A 70 -10.75 20.22 -17.48
N PRO A 71 -11.94 20.31 -18.08
CA PRO A 71 -12.14 20.00 -19.49
C PRO A 71 -11.19 20.78 -20.40
N GLY A 72 -10.52 20.07 -21.31
CA GLY A 72 -9.59 20.67 -22.29
C GLY A 72 -8.12 20.69 -21.88
N GLY A 73 -7.75 20.12 -20.73
CA GLY A 73 -6.34 19.92 -20.34
C GLY A 73 -5.69 18.71 -21.02
N GLU A 74 -4.36 18.72 -21.16
CA GLU A 74 -3.64 17.60 -21.79
C GLU A 74 -3.60 16.33 -20.94
N ASP A 75 -3.50 16.43 -19.62
CA ASP A 75 -3.39 15.32 -18.66
C ASP A 75 -4.66 15.20 -17.77
N VAL A 76 -5.78 15.21 -18.42
CA VAL A 76 -7.11 15.24 -17.82
C VAL A 76 -7.51 13.86 -17.26
N LEU A 77 -8.09 13.83 -16.08
CA LEU A 77 -8.70 12.60 -15.55
C LEU A 77 -9.82 12.13 -16.47
N SER A 78 -9.81 10.87 -16.88
CA SER A 78 -10.91 10.27 -17.65
C SER A 78 -12.22 10.23 -16.86
N SER A 79 -12.14 10.32 -15.56
CA SER A 79 -13.28 10.34 -14.65
C SER A 79 -12.89 11.02 -13.33
N ASN A 80 -13.69 11.96 -12.85
CA ASN A 80 -13.52 12.51 -11.50
C ASN A 80 -13.80 11.53 -10.38
N ARG A 81 -14.40 10.35 -10.69
CA ARG A 81 -14.65 9.32 -9.70
C ARG A 81 -13.36 8.55 -9.41
N ILE A 82 -12.70 8.88 -8.32
CA ILE A 82 -11.52 8.19 -7.81
C ILE A 82 -11.98 7.00 -6.97
N ILE A 83 -11.46 5.80 -7.24
CA ILE A 83 -11.84 4.58 -6.51
C ILE A 83 -10.77 4.08 -5.55
N ALA A 84 -9.50 4.43 -5.80
CA ALA A 84 -8.39 4.12 -4.90
C ALA A 84 -7.29 5.17 -5.02
N ILE A 85 -6.56 5.39 -3.93
CA ILE A 85 -5.41 6.29 -3.85
C ILE A 85 -4.25 5.60 -3.16
N TYR A 86 -3.03 5.92 -3.61
CA TYR A 86 -1.80 5.37 -3.04
C TYR A 86 -0.77 6.49 -2.92
N PRO A 87 -0.68 7.15 -1.74
CA PRO A 87 0.41 8.08 -1.47
C PRO A 87 1.76 7.38 -1.54
N THR A 88 2.75 8.06 -2.09
CA THR A 88 4.10 7.53 -2.25
C THR A 88 5.04 8.12 -1.20
N ALA A 89 6.20 7.50 -1.01
CA ALA A 89 7.25 8.01 -0.14
C ALA A 89 7.83 9.37 -0.61
N ARG A 90 7.47 9.81 -1.82
CA ARG A 90 7.90 11.07 -2.43
C ARG A 90 6.80 12.12 -2.48
N ASN A 91 5.75 11.95 -1.66
CA ASN A 91 4.60 12.85 -1.54
C ASN A 91 3.78 13.03 -2.84
N ASN A 92 4.00 12.20 -3.87
CA ASN A 92 3.09 12.09 -4.99
C ASN A 92 1.96 11.11 -4.64
N VAL A 93 0.85 11.17 -5.37
CA VAL A 93 -0.30 10.29 -5.12
C VAL A 93 -0.73 9.59 -6.40
N TRP A 94 -0.68 8.27 -6.38
CA TRP A 94 -1.32 7.48 -7.42
C TRP A 94 -2.82 7.48 -7.22
N CYS A 95 -3.56 7.72 -8.30
CA CYS A 95 -5.01 7.69 -8.31
C CYS A 95 -5.50 6.66 -9.31
N VAL A 96 -6.47 5.86 -8.91
CA VAL A 96 -7.19 4.94 -9.80
C VAL A 96 -8.61 5.45 -9.97
N THR A 97 -9.02 5.68 -11.22
CA THR A 97 -10.35 6.15 -11.58
C THR A 97 -11.34 5.00 -11.76
N SER A 98 -12.64 5.30 -11.81
CA SER A 98 -13.70 4.29 -11.93
C SER A 98 -13.63 3.45 -13.20
N ASP A 99 -13.06 3.97 -14.28
CA ASP A 99 -12.78 3.26 -15.53
C ASP A 99 -11.43 2.50 -15.48
N ARG A 100 -10.83 2.38 -14.29
CA ARG A 100 -9.61 1.61 -14.02
C ARG A 100 -8.34 2.18 -14.65
N LYS A 101 -8.32 3.44 -15.01
CA LYS A 101 -7.10 4.13 -15.44
C LYS A 101 -6.30 4.62 -14.24
N ILE A 102 -4.99 4.74 -14.43
CA ILE A 102 -4.08 5.21 -13.40
C ILE A 102 -3.49 6.57 -13.76
N TYR A 103 -3.46 7.42 -12.76
CA TYR A 103 -2.87 8.76 -12.83
C TYR A 103 -1.91 8.96 -11.68
N LEU A 104 -0.82 9.65 -11.94
CA LEU A 104 0.07 10.16 -10.91
C LEU A 104 -0.25 11.63 -10.68
N TYR A 105 -0.70 11.98 -9.48
CA TYR A 105 -0.79 13.38 -9.06
C TYR A 105 0.56 13.81 -8.49
N SER A 106 1.17 14.81 -9.11
CA SER A 106 2.37 15.45 -8.60
C SER A 106 1.99 16.61 -7.68
N THR A 107 2.40 16.53 -6.42
CA THR A 107 2.19 17.62 -5.47
C THR A 107 3.05 18.83 -5.77
N HIS A 108 4.22 18.63 -6.41
CA HIS A 108 5.12 19.71 -6.82
C HIS A 108 4.52 20.55 -7.97
N TYR A 109 4.00 19.87 -9.00
CA TYR A 109 3.42 20.56 -10.17
C TYR A 109 1.90 20.80 -10.05
N CYS A 110 1.26 20.31 -8.99
CA CYS A 110 -0.20 20.40 -8.77
C CYS A 110 -1.02 19.89 -9.96
N ARG A 111 -0.58 18.82 -10.62
CA ARG A 111 -1.23 18.26 -11.81
C ARG A 111 -1.28 16.74 -11.81
N PHE A 112 -2.25 16.20 -12.53
CA PHE A 112 -2.31 14.77 -12.85
C PHE A 112 -1.47 14.48 -14.11
N ARG A 113 -0.96 13.26 -14.21
CA ARG A 113 -0.33 12.70 -15.41
C ARG A 113 -0.99 11.35 -15.69
N ASN A 114 -1.45 11.16 -16.92
CA ASN A 114 -2.00 9.88 -17.37
C ASN A 114 -0.87 8.87 -17.57
N THR A 115 -0.58 8.10 -16.53
CA THR A 115 0.52 7.14 -16.52
C THR A 115 0.21 5.91 -17.36
N GLU A 116 -1.04 5.46 -17.40
CA GLU A 116 -1.43 4.31 -18.24
C GLU A 116 -1.17 4.58 -19.72
N LYS A 117 -1.59 5.74 -20.22
CA LYS A 117 -1.32 6.15 -21.61
C LYS A 117 0.17 6.14 -21.91
N SER A 118 0.95 6.76 -21.04
CA SER A 118 2.39 6.88 -21.16
C SER A 118 3.12 5.53 -21.13
N ILE A 119 2.67 4.57 -20.30
CA ILE A 119 3.20 3.19 -20.25
C ILE A 119 2.86 2.45 -21.55
N ASN A 120 1.62 2.56 -22.03
CA ASN A 120 1.17 1.89 -23.24
C ASN A 120 1.96 2.35 -24.47
N GLU A 121 2.20 3.66 -24.57
CA GLU A 121 3.01 4.25 -25.65
C GLU A 121 4.47 3.81 -25.57
N GLN A 122 5.07 3.79 -24.38
CA GLN A 122 6.48 3.44 -24.17
C GLN A 122 6.78 1.97 -24.50
N PHE A 123 5.89 1.04 -24.10
CA PHE A 123 6.15 -0.39 -24.20
C PHE A 123 5.34 -1.10 -25.30
N GLY A 124 4.48 -0.37 -26.01
CA GLY A 124 3.63 -0.95 -27.07
C GLY A 124 2.62 -1.97 -26.55
N ILE A 125 2.12 -1.81 -25.32
CA ILE A 125 1.19 -2.71 -24.67
C ILE A 125 -0.16 -2.05 -24.42
N ASN A 126 -1.19 -2.85 -24.17
CA ASN A 126 -2.50 -2.39 -23.68
C ASN A 126 -2.63 -2.76 -22.22
N LEU A 127 -2.11 -1.91 -21.36
CA LEU A 127 -2.10 -2.13 -19.92
C LEU A 127 -3.52 -2.17 -19.35
N LYS A 128 -3.78 -3.22 -18.58
CA LYS A 128 -4.96 -3.32 -17.71
C LYS A 128 -4.47 -3.50 -16.29
N VAL A 129 -4.48 -2.41 -15.55
CA VAL A 129 -4.01 -2.39 -14.16
C VAL A 129 -4.87 -3.27 -13.28
N ASP A 130 -4.22 -4.07 -12.44
CA ASP A 130 -4.85 -4.80 -11.34
C ASP A 130 -4.65 -4.04 -10.03
N GLN A 131 -3.41 -3.84 -9.60
CA GLN A 131 -3.10 -3.20 -8.33
C GLN A 131 -1.78 -2.43 -8.37
N LEU A 132 -1.63 -1.46 -7.47
CA LEU A 132 -0.41 -0.69 -7.24
C LEU A 132 0.15 -0.98 -5.86
N TYR A 133 1.49 -1.02 -5.78
CA TYR A 133 2.24 -1.27 -4.54
C TYR A 133 3.36 -0.22 -4.41
N PRO A 134 3.10 0.95 -3.80
CA PRO A 134 4.15 1.90 -3.48
C PRO A 134 5.08 1.36 -2.41
N ILE A 135 6.37 1.46 -2.64
CA ILE A 135 7.41 1.00 -1.71
C ILE A 135 8.12 2.19 -1.09
N LYS A 136 8.56 2.06 0.16
CA LYS A 136 9.22 3.13 0.91
C LYS A 136 10.51 3.66 0.27
N ASN A 137 11.17 2.84 -0.57
CA ASN A 137 12.36 3.25 -1.31
C ASN A 137 12.08 4.22 -2.46
N GLY A 138 10.82 4.55 -2.74
CA GLY A 138 10.38 5.45 -3.80
C GLY A 138 9.97 4.76 -5.09
N SER A 139 10.07 3.42 -5.16
CA SER A 139 9.50 2.67 -6.28
C SER A 139 8.00 2.45 -6.10
N THR A 140 7.30 2.26 -7.20
CA THR A 140 5.92 1.75 -7.21
C THR A 140 5.84 0.61 -8.21
N TRP A 141 5.29 -0.49 -7.77
CA TRP A 141 5.01 -1.63 -8.61
C TRP A 141 3.55 -1.63 -9.06
N ILE A 142 3.34 -1.96 -10.33
CA ILE A 142 2.02 -2.01 -10.97
C ILE A 142 1.86 -3.41 -11.50
N THR A 143 0.84 -4.14 -11.05
CA THR A 143 0.50 -5.47 -11.58
C THR A 143 -0.57 -5.37 -12.65
N THR A 144 -0.57 -6.31 -13.58
CA THR A 144 -1.55 -6.39 -14.67
C THR A 144 -2.58 -7.49 -14.41
N LYS A 145 -3.81 -7.29 -14.91
CA LYS A 145 -4.91 -8.25 -14.72
C LYS A 145 -4.67 -9.60 -15.36
N ASP A 146 -3.96 -9.63 -16.49
CA ASP A 146 -3.56 -10.86 -17.18
C ASP A 146 -2.41 -11.60 -16.46
N GLY A 147 -1.74 -10.91 -15.52
CA GLY A 147 -0.63 -11.47 -14.73
C GLY A 147 0.65 -11.73 -15.54
N ASN A 148 0.71 -11.29 -16.80
CA ASN A 148 1.86 -11.55 -17.66
C ASN A 148 3.03 -10.60 -17.38
N TYR A 149 2.72 -9.39 -16.97
CA TYR A 149 3.71 -8.33 -16.76
C TYR A 149 3.51 -7.64 -15.41
N ILE A 150 4.60 -7.13 -14.88
CA ILE A 150 4.62 -6.14 -13.81
C ILE A 150 5.47 -4.97 -14.26
N ILE A 151 5.11 -3.77 -13.84
CA ILE A 151 5.86 -2.55 -14.14
C ILE A 151 6.43 -2.03 -12.84
N ARG A 152 7.71 -1.71 -12.84
CA ARG A 152 8.39 -1.01 -11.76
C ARG A 152 8.61 0.43 -12.17
N ALA A 153 7.95 1.37 -11.50
CA ALA A 153 8.12 2.80 -11.69
C ALA A 153 8.97 3.37 -10.56
N ILE A 154 9.97 4.17 -10.88
CA ILE A 154 10.79 4.89 -9.90
C ILE A 154 10.38 6.35 -9.93
N LEU A 155 10.02 6.87 -8.76
CA LEU A 155 9.57 8.24 -8.58
C LEU A 155 10.64 9.09 -7.91
N SER A 156 10.86 10.31 -8.41
CA SER A 156 11.49 11.40 -7.67
C SER A 156 10.45 12.19 -6.87
N GLN A 157 10.87 13.25 -6.20
CA GLN A 157 9.92 14.18 -5.57
C GLN A 157 9.07 14.93 -6.58
N GLU A 158 9.61 15.18 -7.76
CA GLU A 158 8.98 16.00 -8.79
C GLU A 158 8.15 15.15 -9.75
N GLU A 159 8.73 14.04 -10.23
CA GLU A 159 8.08 13.21 -11.26
C GLU A 159 8.56 11.77 -11.26
N GLU A 160 8.01 10.98 -12.17
CA GLU A 160 8.47 9.64 -12.49
C GLU A 160 9.76 9.69 -13.32
N VAL A 161 10.83 9.07 -12.80
CA VAL A 161 12.18 9.12 -13.38
C VAL A 161 12.38 8.01 -14.40
N SER A 162 11.93 6.79 -14.09
CA SER A 162 12.12 5.64 -14.97
C SER A 162 11.04 4.58 -14.77
N ARG A 163 10.87 3.75 -15.79
CA ARG A 163 9.97 2.59 -15.78
C ARG A 163 10.67 1.38 -16.34
N GLU A 164 10.35 0.23 -15.80
CA GLU A 164 10.83 -1.06 -16.25
C GLU A 164 9.64 -2.01 -16.40
N LEU A 165 9.51 -2.62 -17.58
CA LEU A 165 8.51 -3.65 -17.86
C LEU A 165 9.17 -5.01 -17.65
N ILE A 166 8.61 -5.82 -16.77
CA ILE A 166 9.17 -7.11 -16.40
C ILE A 166 8.12 -8.18 -16.67
N LYS A 167 8.49 -9.18 -17.45
CA LYS A 167 7.63 -10.33 -17.71
C LYS A 167 7.69 -11.30 -16.55
N VAL A 168 6.54 -11.67 -16.02
CA VAL A 168 6.44 -12.63 -14.91
C VAL A 168 6.93 -14.00 -15.34
N GLY A 169 7.82 -14.58 -14.53
CA GLY A 169 8.50 -15.86 -14.87
C GLY A 169 9.83 -15.70 -15.60
N GLU A 170 10.24 -14.50 -15.92
CA GLU A 170 11.56 -14.17 -16.49
C GLU A 170 12.42 -13.39 -15.49
N HIS A 171 13.70 -13.19 -15.80
CA HIS A 171 14.66 -12.42 -14.96
C HIS A 171 14.71 -12.85 -13.50
N GLY A 172 14.57 -14.15 -13.21
CA GLY A 172 14.60 -14.70 -11.85
C GLY A 172 13.29 -14.59 -11.07
N LEU A 173 12.28 -13.92 -11.62
CA LEU A 173 10.95 -13.89 -11.03
C LEU A 173 10.26 -15.26 -11.16
N ARG A 174 9.60 -15.67 -10.09
CA ARG A 174 8.74 -16.85 -10.13
C ARG A 174 7.49 -16.57 -10.96
N SER A 175 7.06 -17.58 -11.73
CA SER A 175 5.85 -17.51 -12.55
C SER A 175 4.57 -17.59 -11.71
N GLY A 176 3.43 -17.47 -12.37
CA GLY A 176 2.11 -17.49 -11.76
C GLY A 176 1.63 -16.10 -11.35
N LYS A 177 0.38 -16.01 -10.92
CA LYS A 177 -0.23 -14.74 -10.53
C LYS A 177 0.56 -14.09 -9.38
N VAL A 178 0.87 -12.81 -9.53
CA VAL A 178 1.43 -12.01 -8.43
C VAL A 178 0.33 -11.75 -7.41
N TRP A 179 0.54 -12.18 -6.19
CA TRP A 179 -0.43 -11.95 -5.12
C TRP A 179 -0.29 -10.57 -4.53
N TYR A 180 0.95 -10.16 -4.27
CA TYR A 180 1.29 -8.81 -3.85
C TYR A 180 2.81 -8.57 -3.90
N ILE A 181 3.20 -7.31 -3.74
CA ILE A 181 4.59 -6.86 -3.68
C ILE A 181 4.77 -6.01 -2.42
N TRP A 182 5.88 -6.22 -1.74
CA TRP A 182 6.15 -5.58 -0.46
C TRP A 182 7.61 -5.13 -0.34
N GLY A 183 7.82 -4.00 0.32
CA GLY A 183 9.14 -3.48 0.65
C GLY A 183 9.45 -3.66 2.13
N ASP A 184 10.62 -4.25 2.44
CA ASP A 184 11.08 -4.36 3.81
C ASP A 184 11.82 -3.10 4.31
N GLN A 185 12.22 -3.07 5.58
CA GLN A 185 12.93 -1.94 6.18
C GLN A 185 14.33 -1.72 5.59
N LYS A 186 14.95 -2.74 5.00
CA LYS A 186 16.23 -2.64 4.27
C LYS A 186 16.06 -2.12 2.84
N GLY A 187 14.81 -1.86 2.40
CA GLY A 187 14.50 -1.39 1.05
C GLY A 187 14.50 -2.48 -0.03
N ARG A 188 14.53 -3.78 0.35
CA ARG A 188 14.40 -4.89 -0.58
C ARG A 188 12.97 -5.04 -1.02
N GLU A 189 12.77 -5.35 -2.29
CA GLU A 189 11.46 -5.46 -2.93
C GLU A 189 11.09 -6.94 -3.10
N TRP A 190 10.12 -7.40 -2.34
CA TRP A 190 9.66 -8.78 -2.30
C TRP A 190 8.47 -8.96 -3.22
N ILE A 191 8.55 -9.95 -4.11
CA ILE A 191 7.48 -10.29 -5.06
C ILE A 191 6.96 -11.68 -4.72
N PHE A 192 5.69 -11.76 -4.37
CA PHE A 192 4.99 -12.96 -3.96
C PHE A 192 4.07 -13.44 -5.07
N THR A 193 4.33 -14.65 -5.57
CA THR A 193 3.55 -15.26 -6.65
C THR A 193 2.99 -16.63 -6.24
N GLU A 194 2.08 -17.16 -7.04
CA GLU A 194 1.51 -18.49 -6.82
C GLU A 194 2.55 -19.62 -6.84
N LYS A 195 3.65 -19.44 -7.55
CA LYS A 195 4.70 -20.46 -7.73
C LYS A 195 6.00 -20.16 -7.00
N GLY A 196 5.99 -19.17 -6.12
CA GLY A 196 7.15 -18.86 -5.28
C GLY A 196 7.30 -17.41 -4.91
N THR A 197 8.41 -17.12 -4.25
CA THR A 197 8.74 -15.78 -3.75
C THR A 197 10.15 -15.40 -4.20
N THR A 198 10.30 -14.15 -4.64
CA THR A 198 11.57 -13.61 -5.14
C THR A 198 11.83 -12.24 -4.49
N ILE A 199 13.06 -11.93 -4.17
CA ILE A 199 13.50 -10.54 -3.90
C ILE A 199 14.05 -9.99 -5.21
N TYR A 200 13.49 -8.88 -5.67
CA TYR A 200 13.89 -8.26 -6.94
C TYR A 200 15.33 -7.75 -6.89
N ASN A 201 16.08 -7.96 -7.99
CA ASN A 201 17.51 -7.64 -8.10
C ASN A 201 18.36 -8.22 -6.96
N HIS A 202 18.00 -9.42 -6.49
CA HIS A 202 18.65 -10.14 -5.42
C HIS A 202 18.80 -11.63 -5.76
N HIS A 203 19.78 -12.28 -5.16
CA HIS A 203 20.02 -13.71 -5.40
C HIS A 203 18.94 -14.64 -4.79
N PHE A 204 18.10 -14.11 -3.90
CA PHE A 204 17.07 -14.91 -3.23
C PHE A 204 15.86 -15.15 -4.13
N SER A 205 15.59 -16.42 -4.38
CA SER A 205 14.38 -16.91 -5.03
C SER A 205 14.05 -18.30 -4.52
N THR A 206 12.80 -18.53 -4.14
CA THR A 206 12.34 -19.83 -3.61
C THR A 206 11.05 -20.28 -4.30
N PRO A 207 10.84 -21.59 -4.52
CA PRO A 207 9.57 -22.12 -5.03
C PRO A 207 8.46 -22.10 -3.98
N LEU A 208 8.74 -21.66 -2.75
CA LEU A 208 7.71 -21.56 -1.71
C LEU A 208 6.84 -20.33 -1.95
N PRO A 209 5.52 -20.51 -2.15
CA PRO A 209 4.57 -19.44 -2.42
C PRO A 209 4.10 -18.83 -1.09
N PHE A 210 4.89 -17.96 -0.50
CA PHE A 210 4.48 -17.27 0.70
C PHE A 210 3.36 -16.27 0.40
N LYS A 211 2.32 -16.29 1.22
CA LYS A 211 1.17 -15.40 1.08
C LYS A 211 1.10 -14.36 2.19
N TRP A 212 1.72 -14.61 3.32
CA TRP A 212 1.80 -13.67 4.44
C TRP A 212 3.25 -13.38 4.76
N VAL A 213 3.50 -12.12 5.08
CA VAL A 213 4.81 -11.62 5.51
C VAL A 213 4.65 -10.64 6.66
N ARG A 214 5.58 -10.68 7.59
CA ARG A 214 5.68 -9.70 8.66
C ARG A 214 7.14 -9.52 9.05
N GLU A 215 7.56 -8.27 9.18
CA GLU A 215 8.88 -7.92 9.69
C GLU A 215 8.78 -7.56 11.17
N VAL A 216 9.61 -8.19 11.99
CA VAL A 216 9.69 -7.96 13.43
C VAL A 216 11.15 -8.05 13.87
N GLY A 217 11.68 -6.96 14.44
CA GLY A 217 13.04 -6.94 14.97
C GLY A 217 14.12 -7.28 13.92
N GLY A 218 13.96 -6.83 12.67
CA GLY A 218 14.89 -7.10 11.57
C GLY A 218 14.77 -8.49 10.93
N ASN A 219 13.98 -9.38 11.48
CA ASN A 219 13.66 -10.68 10.88
C ASN A 219 12.34 -10.62 10.11
N ILE A 220 12.27 -11.33 9.00
CA ILE A 220 11.08 -11.41 8.17
C ILE A 220 10.46 -12.79 8.35
N PHE A 221 9.25 -12.83 8.87
CA PHE A 221 8.45 -14.03 9.04
C PHE A 221 7.50 -14.20 7.86
N LEU A 222 7.45 -15.43 7.34
CA LEU A 222 6.75 -15.77 6.11
C LEU A 222 5.85 -16.99 6.36
N ALA A 223 4.66 -17.01 5.75
CA ALA A 223 3.78 -18.16 5.82
C ALA A 223 3.20 -18.51 4.44
N THR A 224 3.14 -19.80 4.15
CA THR A 224 2.52 -20.35 2.95
C THR A 224 1.03 -20.62 3.15
N PRO A 225 0.22 -20.73 2.08
CA PRO A 225 -1.20 -21.08 2.19
C PRO A 225 -1.49 -22.42 2.86
N ASP A 226 -0.55 -23.39 2.75
CA ASP A 226 -0.63 -24.72 3.37
C ASP A 226 -0.11 -24.74 4.82
N GLY A 227 0.19 -23.57 5.39
CA GLY A 227 0.51 -23.42 6.80
C GLY A 227 1.97 -23.62 7.18
N LYS A 228 2.89 -23.69 6.22
CA LYS A 228 4.32 -23.72 6.53
C LYS A 228 4.79 -22.33 6.95
N LEU A 229 5.59 -22.27 8.00
CA LEU A 229 6.24 -21.05 8.46
C LEU A 229 7.72 -21.03 8.14
N ALA A 230 8.24 -19.86 7.85
CA ALA A 230 9.67 -19.62 7.67
C ALA A 230 10.06 -18.28 8.24
N ALA A 231 11.32 -18.15 8.62
CA ALA A 231 11.97 -16.88 8.91
C ALA A 231 13.08 -16.64 7.90
N PHE A 232 13.19 -15.41 7.42
CA PHE A 232 14.34 -14.95 6.66
C PHE A 232 15.15 -14.06 7.61
N ASP A 233 16.33 -14.56 7.96
CA ASP A 233 17.16 -13.97 9.01
C ASP A 233 18.02 -12.79 8.49
N GLU A 234 18.73 -12.15 9.39
CA GLU A 234 19.66 -11.04 9.07
C GLU A 234 20.84 -11.48 8.18
N ARG A 235 21.15 -12.77 8.13
CA ARG A 235 22.17 -13.37 7.27
C ARG A 235 21.62 -13.79 5.90
N GLU A 236 20.37 -13.37 5.62
CA GLU A 236 19.66 -13.63 4.36
C GLU A 236 19.41 -15.14 4.08
N LYS A 237 19.24 -15.91 5.15
CA LYS A 237 18.91 -17.32 5.07
C LYS A 237 17.43 -17.56 5.38
N LEU A 238 16.80 -18.37 4.53
CA LEU A 238 15.45 -18.85 4.78
C LEU A 238 15.52 -20.09 5.68
N ILE A 239 14.92 -19.99 6.85
CA ILE A 239 14.88 -21.04 7.87
C ILE A 239 13.44 -21.45 8.06
N MET A 240 13.13 -22.74 7.80
CA MET A 240 11.80 -23.27 8.06
C MET A 240 11.57 -23.44 9.57
N ILE A 241 10.45 -22.93 10.06
CA ILE A 241 10.08 -23.02 11.48
C ILE A 241 9.24 -24.29 11.67
N PRO A 242 9.67 -25.26 12.48
CA PRO A 242 8.89 -26.45 12.74
C PRO A 242 7.62 -26.11 13.52
N MET A 243 6.46 -26.55 13.02
CA MET A 243 5.18 -26.34 13.67
C MET A 243 4.79 -27.59 14.47
N PRO A 244 4.21 -27.43 15.68
CA PRO A 244 3.65 -28.54 16.43
C PRO A 244 2.56 -29.25 15.61
N LYS A 245 2.55 -30.59 15.64
CA LYS A 245 1.50 -31.37 14.97
C LYS A 245 0.14 -31.01 15.56
N GLY A 246 -0.82 -30.67 14.68
CA GLY A 246 -2.19 -30.32 15.08
C GLY A 246 -2.45 -28.86 15.42
N ASP A 247 -1.46 -27.97 15.23
CA ASP A 247 -1.69 -26.53 15.42
C ASP A 247 -2.49 -25.95 14.24
N THR A 248 -3.75 -25.56 14.49
CA THR A 248 -4.67 -25.01 13.50
C THR A 248 -4.69 -23.47 13.48
N ARG A 249 -3.90 -22.79 14.32
CA ARG A 249 -3.92 -21.33 14.44
C ARG A 249 -3.58 -20.61 13.14
N ILE A 250 -2.77 -21.24 12.27
CA ILE A 250 -2.44 -20.69 10.95
C ILE A 250 -3.64 -20.72 10.00
N ASN A 251 -4.52 -21.71 10.13
CA ASN A 251 -5.75 -21.77 9.34
C ASN A 251 -6.68 -20.58 9.63
N GLN A 252 -6.56 -19.95 10.79
CA GLN A 252 -7.29 -18.73 11.13
C GLN A 252 -6.77 -17.53 10.35
N LEU A 253 -5.47 -17.46 10.00
CA LEU A 253 -4.90 -16.41 9.16
C LEU A 253 -5.47 -16.44 7.73
N ASN A 254 -5.86 -17.62 7.24
CA ASN A 254 -6.49 -17.79 5.93
C ASN A 254 -7.88 -17.13 5.85
N ASN A 255 -8.60 -17.05 6.96
CA ASN A 255 -9.97 -16.54 7.03
C ASN A 255 -10.05 -15.04 7.32
N THR A 256 -8.99 -14.41 7.77
CA THR A 256 -9.02 -13.00 8.21
C THR A 256 -8.81 -11.98 7.08
N GLY A 257 -8.51 -12.41 5.85
CA GLY A 257 -8.26 -11.50 4.72
C GLY A 257 -7.11 -10.51 4.97
N TYR A 258 -6.21 -10.85 5.89
CA TYR A 258 -5.13 -9.98 6.32
C TYR A 258 -4.19 -9.68 5.16
N GLN A 259 -4.21 -8.44 4.69
CA GLN A 259 -3.15 -7.89 3.83
C GLN A 259 -2.16 -7.13 4.73
N PRO A 260 -0.85 -7.27 4.50
CA PRO A 260 0.11 -6.48 5.25
C PRO A 260 -0.15 -5.00 4.98
N VAL A 261 -0.25 -4.21 6.03
CA VAL A 261 -0.31 -2.76 5.94
C VAL A 261 1.09 -2.28 5.63
N ASN A 262 1.26 -1.64 4.46
CA ASN A 262 2.52 -0.98 4.08
C ASN A 262 2.79 0.25 4.95
#